data_03373c4e243833d4a37e374544629d22
#
_entry.id   03373c4e243833d4a37e374544629d22
#
_cell.length_a   1.000
_cell.length_b   1.000
_cell.length_c   1.000
_cell.angle_alpha   90.00
_cell.angle_beta   90.00
_cell.angle_gamma   90.00
#
_symmetry.space_group_name_H-M   'P 1'
#
loop_
_entity.id
_entity.type
_entity.pdbx_description
1 polymer ?
#
loop_
_entity_poly.entity_id
_entity_poly.type
_entity_poly.pdbx_seq_one_letter_code
_entity_poly.pdbx_strand_id
1 'polypeptide(L)'
;INHTYKEIGLFPRDIVGGGTGIYYSADNIWILGRQQDKKGTEIQGYHFVINVEKSRYVKEKSKIPITVSWDGGVRKYSGLLDCALAGGYVTKPSNGWYAMVDQETGEVGSKVRYDITNDKSFWDPVFANTDFKEFLKKQYQIGHQSLVSMDDIVESVDG
;
A
#
# COMPACT_ATOMS: atom_id res chain seq x y z
N ILE A 1 -3.20 12.15 17.71
CA ILE A 1 -3.55 12.92 16.50
C ILE A 1 -2.90 14.28 16.64
N ASN A 2 -2.25 14.76 15.54
CA ASN A 2 -1.56 16.04 15.53
C ASN A 2 -1.76 16.74 14.17
N HIS A 3 -1.41 18.00 14.11
CA HIS A 3 -1.44 18.77 12.88
C HIS A 3 -0.08 18.72 12.17
N THR A 4 -0.10 18.84 10.83
CA THR A 4 1.08 19.08 10.04
C THR A 4 1.06 20.51 9.50
N TYR A 5 2.23 21.08 9.27
CA TYR A 5 2.40 22.34 8.58
C TYR A 5 3.41 22.19 7.44
N LYS A 6 3.33 23.08 6.45
CA LYS A 6 4.28 23.06 5.34
C LYS A 6 5.57 23.77 5.73
N GLU A 7 6.69 23.12 5.52
CA GLU A 7 8.00 23.76 5.60
C GLU A 7 8.13 24.85 4.54
N ILE A 8 8.68 26.00 4.93
CA ILE A 8 8.94 27.08 3.98
C ILE A 8 10.26 26.78 3.28
N GLY A 9 10.23 26.56 1.96
CA GLY A 9 11.43 26.25 1.17
C GLY A 9 11.11 25.94 -0.29
N LEU A 10 12.15 25.69 -1.08
CA LEU A 10 12.02 25.31 -2.50
C LEU A 10 11.27 23.97 -2.70
N PHE A 11 11.36 23.08 -1.72
CA PHE A 11 10.67 21.79 -1.73
C PHE A 11 9.89 21.59 -0.42
N PRO A 12 8.68 22.20 -0.30
CA PRO A 12 7.91 22.17 0.93
C PRO A 12 7.54 20.74 1.31
N ARG A 13 7.86 20.37 2.56
CA ARG A 13 7.47 19.07 3.14
C ARG A 13 6.45 19.29 4.26
N ASP A 14 5.64 18.26 4.51
CA ASP A 14 4.76 18.24 5.67
C ASP A 14 5.59 17.93 6.92
N ILE A 15 5.57 18.85 7.88
CA ILE A 15 6.24 18.67 9.17
C ILE A 15 5.19 18.43 10.24
N VAL A 16 5.44 17.45 11.10
CA VAL A 16 4.59 17.16 12.27
C VAL A 16 4.77 18.27 13.31
N GLY A 17 3.66 18.88 13.72
CA GLY A 17 3.67 19.89 14.76
C GLY A 17 4.06 19.34 16.14
N GLY A 18 4.51 20.22 17.05
CA GLY A 18 4.84 19.84 18.43
C GLY A 18 6.31 19.53 18.70
N GLY A 19 7.18 19.79 17.74
CA GLY A 19 8.63 19.71 17.91
C GLY A 19 9.20 18.28 17.78
N THR A 20 10.53 18.19 17.89
CA THR A 20 11.29 16.96 17.68
C THR A 20 11.00 15.88 18.72
N GLY A 21 10.58 16.24 19.92
CA GLY A 21 10.26 15.30 20.99
C GLY A 21 9.14 14.33 20.62
N ILE A 22 8.07 14.82 19.98
CA ILE A 22 6.96 13.98 19.51
C ILE A 22 7.46 13.02 18.40
N TYR A 23 8.27 13.53 17.49
CA TYR A 23 8.82 12.72 16.40
C TYR A 23 9.67 11.56 16.93
N TYR A 24 10.53 11.81 17.92
CA TYR A 24 11.40 10.78 18.47
C TYR A 24 10.68 9.78 19.38
N SER A 25 9.66 10.22 20.13
CA SER A 25 8.92 9.35 21.05
C SER A 25 7.90 8.45 20.35
N ALA A 26 7.41 8.82 19.17
CA ALA A 26 6.43 8.02 18.45
C ALA A 26 7.04 6.79 17.81
N ASP A 27 6.39 5.64 17.92
CA ASP A 27 6.76 4.41 17.21
C ASP A 27 6.32 4.43 15.75
N ASN A 28 5.20 5.07 15.46
CA ASN A 28 4.67 5.23 14.12
C ASN A 28 4.21 6.66 13.90
N ILE A 29 4.54 7.22 12.74
CA ILE A 29 4.06 8.53 12.27
C ILE A 29 3.49 8.34 10.88
N TRP A 30 2.20 8.62 10.74
CA TRP A 30 1.47 8.56 9.49
C TRP A 30 0.95 9.95 9.14
N ILE A 31 1.28 10.42 7.94
CA ILE A 31 0.76 11.67 7.40
C ILE A 31 -0.34 11.33 6.40
N LEU A 32 -1.56 11.79 6.67
CA LEU A 32 -2.72 11.49 5.86
C LEU A 32 -2.95 12.60 4.82
N GLY A 33 -2.76 12.26 3.55
CA GLY A 33 -3.26 13.04 2.42
C GLY A 33 -4.72 12.68 2.15
N ARG A 34 -5.55 13.66 1.76
CA ARG A 34 -6.98 13.46 1.45
C ARG A 34 -7.32 13.99 0.07
N GLN A 35 -8.01 13.18 -0.71
CA GLN A 35 -8.59 13.55 -2.00
C GLN A 35 -10.08 13.21 -2.00
N GLN A 36 -10.89 14.00 -2.72
CA GLN A 36 -12.32 13.74 -2.86
C GLN A 36 -12.55 12.60 -3.85
N ASP A 37 -13.38 11.63 -3.47
CA ASP A 37 -13.93 10.61 -4.36
C ASP A 37 -15.23 11.13 -4.95
N LYS A 38 -15.25 11.38 -6.26
CA LYS A 38 -16.39 11.98 -6.96
C LYS A 38 -16.94 11.07 -8.03
N LYS A 39 -18.27 11.01 -8.12
CA LYS A 39 -18.99 10.44 -9.26
C LYS A 39 -19.74 11.58 -9.97
N GLY A 40 -19.18 12.02 -11.11
CA GLY A 40 -19.63 13.27 -11.73
C GLY A 40 -19.29 14.47 -10.85
N THR A 41 -20.31 15.24 -10.45
CA THR A 41 -20.18 16.40 -9.55
C THR A 41 -20.38 16.06 -8.08
N GLU A 42 -20.94 14.91 -7.76
CA GLU A 42 -21.28 14.48 -6.40
C GLU A 42 -20.09 13.82 -5.71
N ILE A 43 -19.83 14.22 -4.47
CA ILE A 43 -18.82 13.61 -3.63
C ILE A 43 -19.43 12.39 -2.94
N GLN A 44 -18.87 11.20 -3.18
CA GLN A 44 -19.34 9.95 -2.58
C GLN A 44 -18.48 9.48 -1.41
N GLY A 45 -17.35 10.13 -1.18
CA GLY A 45 -16.43 9.78 -0.13
C GLY A 45 -15.08 10.46 -0.29
N TYR A 46 -14.05 9.82 0.25
CA TYR A 46 -12.68 10.29 0.19
C TYR A 46 -11.69 9.16 -0.08
N HIS A 47 -10.68 9.47 -0.87
CA HIS A 47 -9.46 8.69 -0.94
C HIS A 47 -8.43 9.31 0.01
N PHE A 48 -7.98 8.53 0.97
CA PHE A 48 -6.86 8.89 1.84
C PHE A 48 -5.62 8.17 1.36
N VAL A 49 -4.49 8.85 1.41
CA VAL A 49 -3.18 8.23 1.25
C VAL A 49 -2.42 8.38 2.55
N ILE A 50 -2.16 7.27 3.22
CA ILE A 50 -1.32 7.22 4.40
C ILE A 50 0.13 7.21 3.91
N ASN A 51 0.86 8.30 4.15
CA ASN A 51 2.29 8.37 3.95
C ASN A 51 2.97 7.93 5.26
N VAL A 52 3.68 6.82 5.22
CA VAL A 52 4.42 6.31 6.38
C VAL A 52 5.70 7.12 6.53
N GLU A 53 5.70 8.07 7.46
CA GLU A 53 6.87 8.91 7.74
C GLU A 53 7.86 8.21 8.65
N LYS A 54 7.37 7.49 9.65
CA LYS A 54 8.15 6.68 10.59
C LYS A 54 7.38 5.42 10.94
N SER A 55 8.04 4.27 10.97
CA SER A 55 7.46 3.03 11.47
C SER A 55 8.55 2.03 11.87
N ARG A 56 8.23 1.19 12.86
CA ARG A 56 9.07 0.03 13.25
C ARG A 56 8.72 -1.23 12.45
N TYR A 57 7.56 -1.27 11.81
CA TYR A 57 7.00 -2.50 11.21
C TYR A 57 6.83 -2.44 9.69
N VAL A 58 6.68 -1.24 9.17
CA VAL A 58 6.43 -0.98 7.74
C VAL A 58 7.55 -0.12 7.19
N LYS A 59 7.95 -0.38 5.97
CA LYS A 59 8.98 0.44 5.30
C LYS A 59 8.55 1.91 5.28
N GLU A 60 9.41 2.78 5.77
CA GLU A 60 9.23 4.23 5.69
C GLU A 60 9.11 4.66 4.23
N LYS A 61 8.43 5.79 3.99
CA LYS A 61 8.06 6.31 2.66
C LYS A 61 7.06 5.45 1.89
N SER A 62 6.55 4.36 2.48
CA SER A 62 5.43 3.62 1.89
C SER A 62 4.17 4.49 1.83
N LYS A 63 3.40 4.29 0.76
CA LYS A 63 2.10 4.93 0.57
C LYS A 63 1.01 3.88 0.59
N ILE A 64 0.05 4.04 1.49
CA ILE A 64 -1.05 3.08 1.66
C ILE A 64 -2.36 3.82 1.34
N PRO A 65 -2.97 3.57 0.17
CA PRO A 65 -4.24 4.18 -0.19
C PRO A 65 -5.41 3.52 0.55
N ILE A 66 -6.32 4.33 1.07
CA ILE A 66 -7.55 3.89 1.72
C ILE A 66 -8.72 4.68 1.14
N THR A 67 -9.76 3.97 0.70
CA THR A 67 -11.00 4.58 0.26
C THR A 67 -12.04 4.50 1.36
N VAL A 68 -12.67 5.62 1.65
CA VAL A 68 -13.77 5.73 2.61
C VAL A 68 -14.99 6.27 1.86
N SER A 69 -16.03 5.45 1.77
CA SER A 69 -17.33 5.87 1.20
C SER A 69 -18.30 6.25 2.31
N TRP A 70 -19.21 7.17 2.02
CA TRP A 70 -20.19 7.58 3.02
C TRP A 70 -21.21 6.51 3.34
N ASP A 71 -21.52 5.64 2.37
CA ASP A 71 -22.51 4.57 2.54
C ASP A 71 -21.97 3.34 3.27
N GLY A 72 -20.67 3.06 3.17
CA GLY A 72 -20.07 1.81 3.66
C GLY A 72 -18.82 1.98 4.53
N GLY A 73 -18.37 3.21 4.80
CA GLY A 73 -17.14 3.45 5.57
C GLY A 73 -15.88 3.02 4.82
N VAL A 74 -14.91 2.46 5.52
CA VAL A 74 -13.64 2.01 4.92
C VAL A 74 -13.87 0.81 4.01
N ARG A 75 -13.51 0.93 2.73
CA ARG A 75 -13.59 -0.19 1.79
C ARG A 75 -12.55 -1.24 2.12
N LYS A 76 -13.00 -2.48 2.31
CA LYS A 76 -12.19 -3.61 2.80
C LYS A 76 -10.97 -3.90 1.93
N TYR A 77 -11.07 -3.73 0.63
CA TYR A 77 -10.02 -4.03 -0.34
C TYR A 77 -9.31 -2.78 -0.87
N SER A 78 -9.42 -1.67 -0.13
CA SER A 78 -8.72 -0.42 -0.48
C SER A 78 -7.22 -0.65 -0.64
N GLY A 79 -6.67 -0.10 -1.72
CA GLY A 79 -5.23 -0.17 -2.02
C GLY A 79 -4.75 -1.50 -2.59
N LEU A 80 -5.50 -2.59 -2.47
CA LEU A 80 -5.09 -3.88 -3.02
C LEU A 80 -5.03 -3.85 -4.55
N LEU A 81 -5.94 -3.11 -5.18
CA LEU A 81 -5.97 -2.99 -6.64
C LEU A 81 -4.69 -2.34 -7.18
N ASP A 82 -4.23 -1.26 -6.54
CA ASP A 82 -3.00 -0.58 -6.92
C ASP A 82 -1.78 -1.49 -6.75
N CYS A 83 -1.75 -2.24 -5.64
CA CYS A 83 -0.69 -3.23 -5.40
C CYS A 83 -0.72 -4.37 -6.43
N ALA A 84 -1.91 -4.89 -6.75
CA ALA A 84 -2.07 -5.97 -7.71
C ALA A 84 -1.71 -5.55 -9.14
N LEU A 85 -2.02 -4.31 -9.52
CA LEU A 85 -1.58 -3.70 -10.78
C LEU A 85 -0.05 -3.56 -10.82
N ALA A 86 0.54 -3.05 -9.75
CA ALA A 86 1.99 -2.88 -9.64
C ALA A 86 2.75 -4.22 -9.67
N GLY A 87 2.17 -5.27 -9.09
CA GLY A 87 2.74 -6.62 -9.07
C GLY A 87 2.41 -7.48 -10.29
N GLY A 88 1.57 -6.99 -11.21
CA GLY A 88 1.18 -7.73 -12.42
C GLY A 88 0.11 -8.82 -12.20
N TYR A 89 -0.49 -8.91 -11.01
CA TYR A 89 -1.57 -9.88 -10.71
C TYR A 89 -2.91 -9.48 -11.33
N VAL A 90 -3.07 -8.20 -11.58
CA VAL A 90 -4.24 -7.61 -12.24
C VAL A 90 -3.73 -6.68 -13.32
N THR A 91 -4.44 -6.61 -14.44
CA THR A 91 -4.17 -5.66 -15.52
C THR A 91 -5.36 -4.73 -15.73
N LYS A 92 -5.13 -3.59 -16.38
CA LYS A 92 -6.15 -2.61 -16.77
C LYS A 92 -6.25 -2.56 -18.31
N PRO A 93 -7.00 -3.46 -18.94
CA PRO A 93 -7.08 -3.54 -20.40
C PRO A 93 -7.69 -2.28 -21.05
N SER A 94 -8.57 -1.58 -20.33
CA SER A 94 -9.16 -0.32 -20.75
C SER A 94 -9.61 0.50 -19.55
N ASN A 95 -9.98 1.76 -19.77
CA ASN A 95 -10.38 2.64 -18.66
C ASN A 95 -11.62 2.11 -17.92
N GLY A 96 -11.48 1.95 -16.59
CA GLY A 96 -12.53 1.42 -15.71
C GLY A 96 -12.77 -0.09 -15.79
N TRP A 97 -11.94 -0.83 -16.55
CA TRP A 97 -11.99 -2.28 -16.67
C TRP A 97 -10.70 -2.93 -16.19
N TYR A 98 -10.85 -4.01 -15.44
CA TYR A 98 -9.76 -4.75 -14.80
C TYR A 98 -9.91 -6.24 -15.08
N ALA A 99 -8.81 -6.95 -15.14
CA ALA A 99 -8.80 -8.40 -15.33
C ALA A 99 -7.66 -9.02 -14.53
N MET A 100 -7.88 -10.20 -13.98
CA MET A 100 -6.83 -10.98 -13.35
C MET A 100 -5.88 -11.51 -14.42
N VAL A 101 -4.62 -11.66 -14.05
CA VAL A 101 -3.58 -12.26 -14.88
C VAL A 101 -3.18 -13.59 -14.25
N ASP A 102 -3.24 -14.65 -15.00
CA ASP A 102 -2.68 -15.93 -14.61
C ASP A 102 -1.16 -15.83 -14.54
N GLN A 103 -0.58 -16.16 -13.39
CA GLN A 103 0.84 -15.95 -13.14
C GLN A 103 1.72 -17.03 -13.79
N GLU A 104 1.14 -18.18 -14.17
CA GLU A 104 1.87 -19.26 -14.81
C GLU A 104 1.85 -19.11 -16.33
N THR A 105 0.69 -18.81 -16.91
CA THR A 105 0.49 -18.73 -18.36
C THR A 105 0.60 -17.32 -18.90
N GLY A 106 0.44 -16.30 -18.09
CA GLY A 106 0.34 -14.89 -18.49
C GLY A 106 -1.00 -14.54 -19.17
N GLU A 107 -1.96 -15.46 -19.18
CA GLU A 107 -3.26 -15.22 -19.79
C GLU A 107 -4.08 -14.21 -18.99
N VAL A 108 -4.82 -13.37 -19.71
CA VAL A 108 -5.69 -12.36 -19.14
C VAL A 108 -7.11 -12.89 -19.04
N GLY A 109 -7.62 -12.95 -17.83
CA GLY A 109 -8.97 -13.42 -17.55
C GLY A 109 -10.08 -12.47 -18.00
N SER A 110 -11.30 -12.78 -17.61
CA SER A 110 -12.48 -11.97 -17.96
C SER A 110 -12.39 -10.57 -17.37
N LYS A 111 -12.79 -9.56 -18.19
CA LYS A 111 -12.81 -8.16 -17.77
C LYS A 111 -13.97 -7.88 -16.82
N VAL A 112 -13.68 -7.20 -15.73
CA VAL A 112 -14.69 -6.73 -14.76
C VAL A 112 -14.62 -5.22 -14.60
N ARG A 113 -15.71 -4.61 -14.19
CA ARG A 113 -15.79 -3.19 -13.87
C ARG A 113 -15.09 -2.91 -12.54
N TYR A 114 -14.69 -1.66 -12.33
CA TYR A 114 -14.07 -1.19 -11.08
C TYR A 114 -14.89 -1.54 -9.84
N ASP A 115 -16.23 -1.46 -9.91
CA ASP A 115 -17.10 -1.76 -8.76
C ASP A 115 -16.92 -3.20 -8.27
N ILE A 116 -16.73 -4.16 -9.19
CA ILE A 116 -16.53 -5.58 -8.88
C ILE A 116 -15.19 -5.82 -8.17
N THR A 117 -14.18 -4.96 -8.39
CA THR A 117 -12.90 -5.08 -7.68
C THR A 117 -13.00 -4.79 -6.17
N ASN A 118 -14.16 -4.35 -5.69
CA ASN A 118 -14.44 -4.20 -4.26
C ASN A 118 -15.09 -5.45 -3.64
N ASP A 119 -15.42 -6.45 -4.44
CA ASP A 119 -16.07 -7.67 -3.98
C ASP A 119 -15.06 -8.74 -3.60
N LYS A 120 -15.42 -9.52 -2.58
CA LYS A 120 -14.61 -10.67 -2.12
C LYS A 120 -14.35 -11.67 -3.25
N SER A 121 -15.35 -11.92 -4.09
CA SER A 121 -15.27 -12.87 -5.20
C SER A 121 -14.17 -12.54 -6.21
N PHE A 122 -13.84 -11.27 -6.39
CA PHE A 122 -12.71 -10.86 -7.21
C PHE A 122 -11.36 -11.20 -6.57
N TRP A 123 -11.25 -11.07 -5.25
CA TRP A 123 -9.97 -11.25 -4.55
C TRP A 123 -9.67 -12.68 -4.13
N ASP A 124 -10.71 -13.51 -3.91
CA ASP A 124 -10.53 -14.90 -3.48
C ASP A 124 -9.59 -15.70 -4.41
N PRO A 125 -9.74 -15.66 -5.76
CA PRO A 125 -8.81 -16.33 -6.66
C PRO A 125 -7.38 -15.75 -6.60
N VAL A 126 -7.24 -14.42 -6.49
CA VAL A 126 -5.94 -13.77 -6.41
C VAL A 126 -5.19 -14.23 -5.15
N PHE A 127 -5.88 -14.32 -4.01
CA PHE A 127 -5.26 -14.77 -2.76
C PHE A 127 -5.04 -16.28 -2.66
N ALA A 128 -5.86 -17.08 -3.34
CA ALA A 128 -5.79 -18.54 -3.27
C ALA A 128 -4.77 -19.13 -4.25
N ASN A 129 -4.67 -18.53 -5.45
CA ASN A 129 -3.95 -19.14 -6.59
C ASN A 129 -2.65 -18.40 -6.93
N THR A 130 -2.27 -17.36 -6.18
CA THR A 130 -1.04 -16.59 -6.44
C THR A 130 -0.26 -16.32 -5.16
N ASP A 131 0.99 -15.88 -5.30
CA ASP A 131 1.85 -15.44 -4.20
C ASP A 131 1.63 -13.96 -3.81
N PHE A 132 0.47 -13.39 -4.16
CA PHE A 132 0.17 -11.97 -3.92
C PHE A 132 0.33 -11.55 -2.44
N LYS A 133 0.04 -12.45 -1.48
CA LYS A 133 0.25 -12.18 -0.06
C LYS A 133 1.73 -11.96 0.28
N GLU A 134 2.59 -12.78 -0.29
CA GLU A 134 4.04 -12.71 -0.12
C GLU A 134 4.59 -11.46 -0.80
N PHE A 135 4.08 -11.11 -1.97
CA PHE A 135 4.39 -9.86 -2.65
C PHE A 135 4.07 -8.65 -1.77
N LEU A 136 2.85 -8.59 -1.18
CA LEU A 136 2.46 -7.51 -0.26
C LEU A 136 3.40 -7.43 0.95
N LYS A 137 3.75 -8.57 1.55
CA LYS A 137 4.70 -8.60 2.66
C LYS A 137 6.05 -8.01 2.26
N LYS A 138 6.63 -8.45 1.14
CA LYS A 138 7.91 -7.92 0.63
C LYS A 138 7.85 -6.43 0.34
N GLN A 139 6.72 -5.94 -0.13
CA GLN A 139 6.56 -4.53 -0.48
C GLN A 139 6.52 -3.62 0.76
N TYR A 140 5.81 -4.01 1.80
CA TYR A 140 5.53 -3.15 2.95
C TYR A 140 6.28 -3.55 4.22
N GLN A 141 6.55 -4.81 4.46
CA GLN A 141 7.18 -5.29 5.67
C GLN A 141 8.68 -5.02 5.67
N ILE A 142 9.22 -4.60 6.82
CA ILE A 142 10.65 -4.53 7.04
C ILE A 142 11.16 -5.97 7.16
N GLY A 143 12.14 -6.34 6.32
CA GLY A 143 12.78 -7.64 6.39
C GLY A 143 13.61 -7.76 7.68
N HIS A 144 13.45 -8.85 8.40
CA HIS A 144 14.35 -9.24 9.47
C HIS A 144 15.39 -10.17 8.84
N GLN A 145 16.57 -9.62 8.49
CA GLN A 145 17.73 -10.46 8.22
C GLN A 145 18.41 -10.72 9.56
N SER A 146 18.65 -11.99 9.89
CA SER A 146 19.59 -12.34 10.94
C SER A 146 20.98 -11.84 10.54
N LEU A 147 21.69 -11.22 11.46
CA LEU A 147 23.10 -10.95 11.27
C LEU A 147 23.80 -12.30 11.01
N VAL A 148 24.73 -12.31 10.06
CA VAL A 148 25.59 -13.48 9.81
C VAL A 148 26.25 -13.86 11.12
N SER A 149 26.09 -15.11 11.56
CA SER A 149 26.76 -15.58 12.77
C SER A 149 28.26 -15.69 12.53
N MET A 150 29.06 -15.64 13.59
CA MET A 150 30.51 -15.85 13.45
C MET A 150 30.82 -17.24 12.90
N ASP A 151 29.95 -18.23 13.14
CA ASP A 151 30.08 -19.60 12.64
C ASP A 151 29.91 -19.65 11.11
N ASP A 152 28.98 -18.88 10.55
CA ASP A 152 28.76 -18.77 9.09
C ASP A 152 29.99 -18.12 8.38
N ILE A 153 30.72 -17.26 9.09
CA ILE A 153 31.93 -16.62 8.55
C ILE A 153 33.08 -17.59 8.49
N VAL A 154 33.24 -18.45 9.50
CA VAL A 154 34.33 -19.42 9.59
C VAL A 154 34.24 -20.47 8.48
N GLU A 155 33.06 -21.00 8.21
CA GLU A 155 32.83 -21.96 7.11
C GLU A 155 33.19 -21.41 5.71
N SER A 156 33.11 -20.10 5.52
CA SER A 156 33.40 -19.47 4.21
C SER A 156 34.91 -19.22 3.98
N VAL A 157 35.75 -19.39 4.99
CA VAL A 157 37.20 -19.11 4.92
C VAL A 157 38.03 -20.40 4.73
N ASP A 158 37.44 -21.56 5.07
CA ASP A 158 38.13 -22.88 4.98
C ASP A 158 37.75 -23.68 3.72
N GLY A 159 37.13 -23.03 2.68
CA GLY A 159 36.72 -23.64 1.42
C GLY A 159 37.63 -23.30 0.23
#